data_5851443325d7bb67da73241146d67a6a
#
_entry.id   5851443325d7bb67da73241146d67a6a
#
_cell.length_a   1.000
_cell.length_b   1.000
_cell.length_c   1.000
_cell.angle_alpha   90.00
_cell.angle_beta   90.00
_cell.angle_gamma   90.00
#
_symmetry.space_group_name_H-M   'P 1'
#
loop_
_entity.id
_entity.type
_entity.pdbx_description
1 polymer ?
#
loop_
_entity_poly.entity_id
_entity_poly.type
_entity_poly.pdbx_seq_one_letter_code
_entity_poly.pdbx_strand_id
1 'polypeptide(L)'
;MAHFYLIRHGEPTYDNLLEYGFFGFGRDLAPLTEEGKRQVEITAKDTRLKAAALIVSSPYTRALQTAQIISRETGLRVEVELDLHEWVPDWENHYTTSEESFALAREFTKYRGEYPPGEIFRWETVSHMRVRMRRVADKYAKYDKVIFVGHGMAFRSLTYIEKMSPAEIVECIYEKGQPNCEYSFT
;
A
#
# COMPACT_ATOMS: atom_id res chain seq x y z
N MET A 1 -0.01 -0.09 22.59
CA MET A 1 -0.34 0.69 21.37
C MET A 1 0.93 0.93 20.59
N ALA A 2 0.94 0.74 19.29
CA ALA A 2 2.04 1.05 18.40
C ALA A 2 1.68 2.25 17.51
N HIS A 3 2.67 3.05 17.12
CA HIS A 3 2.48 4.20 16.26
C HIS A 3 3.08 3.90 14.88
N PHE A 4 2.23 3.78 13.86
CA PHE A 4 2.66 3.54 12.49
C PHE A 4 2.60 4.82 11.66
N TYR A 5 3.70 5.12 10.95
CA TYR A 5 3.74 6.10 9.89
C TYR A 5 3.46 5.38 8.56
N LEU A 6 2.25 5.52 8.04
CA LEU A 6 1.85 4.93 6.78
C LEU A 6 2.26 5.87 5.65
N ILE A 7 3.16 5.45 4.78
CA ILE A 7 3.68 6.26 3.67
C ILE A 7 3.27 5.60 2.36
N ARG A 8 2.43 6.27 1.57
CA ARG A 8 2.15 5.83 0.22
C ARG A 8 3.40 6.02 -0.64
N HIS A 9 3.69 5.06 -1.53
CA HIS A 9 4.77 5.22 -2.50
C HIS A 9 4.67 6.53 -3.28
N GLY A 10 5.78 7.07 -3.76
CA GLY A 10 5.83 8.22 -4.65
C GLY A 10 5.12 7.94 -5.98
N GLU A 11 4.96 8.96 -6.82
CA GLU A 11 4.32 8.82 -8.13
C GLU A 11 4.99 7.72 -8.97
N PRO A 12 4.24 6.70 -9.45
CA PRO A 12 4.78 5.64 -10.29
C PRO A 12 4.59 5.95 -11.76
N THR A 13 5.42 5.34 -12.65
CA THR A 13 5.13 5.25 -14.07
C THR A 13 4.84 3.81 -14.49
N TYR A 14 3.88 3.65 -15.38
CA TYR A 14 3.56 2.39 -16.04
C TYR A 14 4.00 2.39 -17.51
N ASP A 15 4.68 3.46 -17.94
CA ASP A 15 5.23 3.59 -19.28
C ASP A 15 6.23 2.45 -19.51
N ASN A 16 6.27 1.96 -20.74
CA ASN A 16 7.12 0.84 -21.18
C ASN A 16 6.74 -0.55 -20.61
N LEU A 17 5.99 -0.69 -19.51
CA LEU A 17 5.63 -2.02 -19.00
C LEU A 17 4.83 -2.82 -20.02
N LEU A 18 3.87 -2.17 -20.68
CA LEU A 18 3.06 -2.81 -21.73
C LEU A 18 3.90 -3.18 -22.96
N GLU A 19 4.87 -2.35 -23.34
CA GLU A 19 5.81 -2.61 -24.45
C GLU A 19 6.68 -3.83 -24.17
N TYR A 20 7.04 -4.07 -22.91
CA TYR A 20 7.79 -5.24 -22.47
C TYR A 20 6.89 -6.46 -22.17
N GLY A 21 5.58 -6.36 -22.36
CA GLY A 21 4.64 -7.46 -22.09
C GLY A 21 4.40 -7.75 -20.61
N PHE A 22 4.64 -6.79 -19.72
CA PHE A 22 4.36 -6.93 -18.29
C PHE A 22 2.90 -6.61 -17.98
N PHE A 23 2.07 -7.61 -18.07
CA PHE A 23 0.65 -7.55 -17.72
C PHE A 23 0.40 -8.08 -16.31
N GLY A 24 -0.79 -7.85 -15.78
CA GLY A 24 -1.20 -8.36 -14.49
C GLY A 24 -0.20 -8.01 -13.38
N PHE A 25 0.35 -8.98 -12.66
CA PHE A 25 1.39 -8.75 -11.65
C PHE A 25 2.66 -8.09 -12.20
N GLY A 26 2.92 -8.15 -13.49
CA GLY A 26 4.01 -7.41 -14.10
C GLY A 26 3.89 -5.90 -13.91
N ARG A 27 2.68 -5.37 -13.72
CA ARG A 27 2.45 -3.95 -13.39
C ARG A 27 3.00 -3.55 -12.01
N ASP A 28 3.23 -4.50 -11.13
CA ASP A 28 3.80 -4.25 -9.80
C ASP A 28 5.30 -3.95 -9.86
N LEU A 29 5.92 -4.20 -11.03
CA LEU A 29 7.29 -3.78 -11.35
C LEU A 29 7.39 -2.29 -11.69
N ALA A 30 6.26 -1.56 -11.79
CA ALA A 30 6.23 -0.12 -12.07
C ALA A 30 7.16 0.67 -11.13
N PRO A 31 8.17 1.39 -11.67
CA PRO A 31 9.07 2.21 -10.89
C PRO A 31 8.47 3.58 -10.57
N LEU A 32 9.14 4.35 -9.73
CA LEU A 32 8.84 5.76 -9.52
C LEU A 32 9.25 6.60 -10.74
N THR A 33 8.47 7.66 -11.01
CA THR A 33 8.91 8.77 -11.87
C THR A 33 10.03 9.56 -11.21
N GLU A 34 10.72 10.42 -11.95
CA GLU A 34 11.66 11.39 -11.33
C GLU A 34 10.94 12.33 -10.37
N GLU A 35 9.69 12.71 -10.66
CA GLU A 35 8.86 13.48 -9.75
C GLU A 35 8.52 12.67 -8.49
N GLY A 36 8.14 11.39 -8.64
CA GLY A 36 7.90 10.49 -7.53
C GLY A 36 9.10 10.36 -6.59
N LYS A 37 10.32 10.30 -7.12
CA LYS A 37 11.55 10.30 -6.33
C LYS A 37 11.70 11.60 -5.52
N ARG A 38 11.48 12.78 -6.17
CA ARG A 38 11.53 14.08 -5.50
C ARG A 38 10.49 14.20 -4.38
N GLN A 39 9.26 13.74 -4.62
CA GLN A 39 8.21 13.70 -3.59
C GLN A 39 8.69 12.93 -2.36
N VAL A 40 9.28 11.75 -2.56
CA VAL A 40 9.77 10.91 -1.46
C VAL A 40 10.99 11.54 -0.76
N GLU A 41 11.89 12.19 -1.48
CA GLU A 41 13.03 12.91 -0.89
C GLU A 41 12.59 14.05 0.04
N ILE A 42 11.48 14.71 -0.27
CA ILE A 42 10.89 15.72 0.61
C ILE A 42 10.31 15.04 1.86
N THR A 43 9.51 14.00 1.68
CA THR A 43 8.89 13.22 2.75
C THR A 43 9.93 12.61 3.69
N ALA A 44 11.02 12.08 3.15
CA ALA A 44 12.08 11.44 3.92
C ALA A 44 12.76 12.40 4.94
N LYS A 45 12.69 13.72 4.72
CA LYS A 45 13.22 14.74 5.64
C LYS A 45 12.34 15.03 6.84
N ASP A 46 11.14 14.45 6.90
CA ASP A 46 10.26 14.60 8.06
C ASP A 46 10.92 14.03 9.31
N THR A 47 11.11 14.89 10.28
CA THR A 47 11.86 14.56 11.50
C THR A 47 11.17 13.49 12.35
N ARG A 48 9.86 13.31 12.20
CA ARG A 48 9.09 12.26 12.90
C ARG A 48 9.59 10.86 12.55
N LEU A 49 10.07 10.67 11.31
CA LEU A 49 10.49 9.38 10.79
C LEU A 49 11.77 8.86 11.48
N LYS A 50 12.64 9.76 11.96
CA LYS A 50 13.89 9.37 12.64
C LYS A 50 13.67 8.65 13.97
N ALA A 51 12.48 8.78 14.54
CA ALA A 51 12.12 8.09 15.79
C ALA A 51 11.60 6.67 15.59
N ALA A 52 11.45 6.21 14.34
CA ALA A 52 10.99 4.86 14.04
C ALA A 52 12.11 3.82 14.25
N ALA A 53 11.73 2.60 14.59
CA ALA A 53 12.65 1.47 14.79
C ALA A 53 13.17 0.88 13.47
N LEU A 54 12.33 0.90 12.44
CA LEU A 54 12.61 0.33 11.12
C LEU A 54 11.56 0.78 10.09
N ILE A 55 11.86 0.45 8.83
CA ILE A 55 10.94 0.59 7.70
C ILE A 55 10.47 -0.81 7.30
N VAL A 56 9.17 -0.98 7.08
CA VAL A 56 8.57 -2.20 6.52
C VAL A 56 7.92 -1.84 5.21
N SER A 57 8.32 -2.48 4.12
CA SER A 57 7.87 -2.12 2.76
C SER A 57 7.06 -3.23 2.10
N SER A 58 6.08 -2.82 1.31
CA SER A 58 5.50 -3.66 0.27
C SER A 58 6.58 -4.15 -0.70
N PRO A 59 6.44 -5.36 -1.30
CA PRO A 59 7.41 -5.89 -2.25
C PRO A 59 7.39 -5.21 -3.63
N TYR A 60 6.42 -4.33 -3.91
CA TYR A 60 6.28 -3.68 -5.22
C TYR A 60 7.40 -2.66 -5.47
N THR A 61 7.92 -2.62 -6.68
CA THR A 61 9.09 -1.80 -7.05
C THR A 61 8.97 -0.34 -6.59
N ARG A 62 7.82 0.30 -6.84
CA ARG A 62 7.56 1.70 -6.42
C ARG A 62 7.64 1.89 -4.89
N ALA A 63 7.19 0.90 -4.12
CA ALA A 63 7.27 0.95 -2.66
C ALA A 63 8.71 0.69 -2.16
N LEU A 64 9.41 -0.27 -2.76
CA LEU A 64 10.82 -0.55 -2.44
C LEU A 64 11.71 0.65 -2.73
N GLN A 65 11.52 1.32 -3.88
CA GLN A 65 12.27 2.55 -4.20
C GLN A 65 11.96 3.68 -3.20
N THR A 66 10.69 3.83 -2.80
CA THR A 66 10.28 4.76 -1.75
C THR A 66 10.97 4.44 -0.42
N ALA A 67 10.91 3.18 0.02
CA ALA A 67 11.55 2.73 1.24
C ALA A 67 13.08 2.92 1.21
N GLN A 68 13.72 2.70 0.05
CA GLN A 68 15.16 2.92 -0.14
C GLN A 68 15.55 4.39 0.04
N ILE A 69 14.76 5.32 -0.51
CA ILE A 69 15.02 6.75 -0.37
C ILE A 69 14.90 7.16 1.11
N ILE A 70 13.84 6.72 1.79
CA ILE A 70 13.62 6.99 3.21
C ILE A 70 14.73 6.37 4.05
N SER A 71 15.15 5.14 3.75
CA SER A 71 16.25 4.46 4.46
C SER A 71 17.57 5.22 4.36
N ARG A 72 17.91 5.75 3.19
CA ARG A 72 19.13 6.55 3.00
C ARG A 72 19.14 7.84 3.85
N GLU A 73 17.98 8.49 3.98
CA GLU A 73 17.86 9.73 4.76
C GLU A 73 17.85 9.48 6.27
N THR A 74 17.17 8.40 6.71
CA THR A 74 16.95 8.11 8.12
C THR A 74 17.98 7.17 8.74
N GLY A 75 18.72 6.40 7.92
CA GLY A 75 19.62 5.33 8.37
C GLY A 75 18.89 4.06 8.85
N LEU A 76 17.57 3.99 8.72
CA LEU A 76 16.78 2.85 9.18
C LEU A 76 16.88 1.67 8.20
N ARG A 77 16.93 0.43 8.76
CA ARG A 77 16.87 -0.79 7.97
C ARG A 77 15.49 -1.00 7.36
N VAL A 78 15.44 -1.66 6.22
CA VAL A 78 14.21 -2.02 5.52
C VAL A 78 13.95 -3.53 5.66
N GLU A 79 12.74 -3.89 6.06
CA GLU A 79 12.18 -5.24 5.98
C GLU A 79 11.07 -5.26 4.91
N VAL A 80 10.85 -6.39 4.24
CA VAL A 80 9.84 -6.53 3.20
C VAL A 80 8.76 -7.49 3.66
N GLU A 81 7.51 -7.06 3.57
CA GLU A 81 6.33 -7.87 3.90
C GLU A 81 5.41 -8.02 2.70
N LEU A 82 5.16 -9.28 2.30
CA LEU A 82 4.27 -9.58 1.19
C LEU A 82 2.86 -9.02 1.43
N ASP A 83 2.34 -9.18 2.63
CA ASP A 83 0.99 -8.76 3.02
C ASP A 83 0.77 -7.22 2.97
N LEU A 84 1.82 -6.41 2.71
CA LEU A 84 1.71 -4.97 2.43
C LEU A 84 1.45 -4.65 0.95
N HIS A 85 1.26 -5.66 0.07
CA HIS A 85 0.93 -5.42 -1.34
C HIS A 85 -0.36 -4.59 -1.49
N GLU A 86 -0.56 -3.97 -2.68
CA GLU A 86 -1.79 -3.21 -2.96
C GLU A 86 -2.98 -4.16 -3.14
N TRP A 87 -4.19 -3.61 -3.16
CA TRP A 87 -5.41 -4.31 -3.54
C TRP A 87 -5.20 -5.13 -4.81
N VAL A 88 -5.66 -6.38 -4.81
CA VAL A 88 -5.57 -7.28 -5.95
C VAL A 88 -6.83 -7.16 -6.80
N PRO A 89 -6.74 -6.58 -8.02
CA PRO A 89 -7.89 -6.44 -8.89
C PRO A 89 -8.38 -7.78 -9.46
N ASP A 90 -7.48 -8.75 -9.58
CA ASP A 90 -7.81 -10.07 -10.14
C ASP A 90 -6.85 -11.13 -9.60
N TRP A 91 -7.35 -12.09 -8.82
CA TRP A 91 -6.57 -13.19 -8.27
C TRP A 91 -5.95 -14.11 -9.34
N GLU A 92 -6.60 -14.21 -10.50
CA GLU A 92 -6.11 -15.00 -11.63
C GLU A 92 -5.20 -14.19 -12.55
N ASN A 93 -5.15 -12.87 -12.34
CA ASN A 93 -4.24 -11.97 -13.02
C ASN A 93 -4.41 -11.91 -14.55
N HIS A 94 -5.63 -12.05 -15.02
CA HIS A 94 -5.97 -12.12 -16.44
C HIS A 94 -6.13 -10.75 -17.10
N TYR A 95 -6.14 -9.63 -16.33
CA TYR A 95 -6.27 -8.30 -16.93
C TYR A 95 -4.98 -7.91 -17.65
N THR A 96 -5.12 -7.36 -18.84
CA THR A 96 -4.01 -6.97 -19.72
C THR A 96 -3.93 -5.47 -19.94
N THR A 97 -5.00 -4.73 -19.63
CA THR A 97 -5.10 -3.29 -19.84
C THR A 97 -5.44 -2.54 -18.56
N SER A 98 -5.16 -1.24 -18.57
CA SER A 98 -5.57 -0.35 -17.47
C SER A 98 -7.10 -0.25 -17.39
N GLU A 99 -7.80 -0.28 -18.53
CA GLU A 99 -9.27 -0.18 -18.56
C GLU A 99 -9.93 -1.39 -17.88
N GLU A 100 -9.38 -2.59 -18.08
CA GLU A 100 -9.87 -3.80 -17.39
C GLU A 100 -9.66 -3.69 -15.88
N SER A 101 -8.49 -3.21 -15.43
CA SER A 101 -8.23 -2.97 -14.02
C SER A 101 -9.18 -1.93 -13.43
N PHE A 102 -9.48 -0.85 -14.17
CA PHE A 102 -10.45 0.16 -13.72
C PHE A 102 -11.89 -0.37 -13.69
N ALA A 103 -12.26 -1.28 -14.62
CA ALA A 103 -13.56 -1.93 -14.58
C ALA A 103 -13.74 -2.75 -13.30
N LEU A 104 -12.71 -3.52 -12.91
CA LEU A 104 -12.70 -4.28 -11.66
C LEU A 104 -12.75 -3.37 -10.42
N ALA A 105 -12.08 -2.23 -10.45
CA ALA A 105 -12.15 -1.24 -9.37
C ALA A 105 -13.55 -0.58 -9.27
N ARG A 106 -14.22 -0.32 -10.40
CA ARG A 106 -15.62 0.15 -10.40
C ARG A 106 -16.57 -0.89 -9.81
N GLU A 107 -16.37 -2.18 -10.15
CA GLU A 107 -17.14 -3.27 -9.59
C GLU A 107 -16.92 -3.40 -8.08
N PHE A 108 -15.66 -3.41 -7.62
CA PHE A 108 -15.30 -3.37 -6.20
C PHE A 108 -16.01 -2.23 -5.46
N THR A 109 -16.00 -1.02 -6.03
CA THR A 109 -16.67 0.15 -5.45
C THR A 109 -18.19 -0.03 -5.41
N LYS A 110 -18.80 -0.54 -6.49
CA LYS A 110 -20.23 -0.81 -6.60
C LYS A 110 -20.73 -1.74 -5.49
N TYR A 111 -19.96 -2.78 -5.18
CA TYR A 111 -20.29 -3.75 -4.13
C TYR A 111 -19.69 -3.42 -2.76
N ARG A 112 -19.19 -2.19 -2.60
CA ARG A 112 -18.60 -1.70 -1.35
C ARG A 112 -17.51 -2.62 -0.79
N GLY A 113 -16.75 -3.20 -1.70
CA GLY A 113 -15.57 -4.03 -1.41
C GLY A 113 -15.87 -5.41 -0.83
N GLU A 114 -17.11 -5.86 -0.83
CA GLU A 114 -17.49 -7.20 -0.35
C GLU A 114 -18.31 -7.94 -1.40
N TYR A 115 -18.22 -9.27 -1.42
CA TYR A 115 -19.03 -10.07 -2.34
C TYR A 115 -20.47 -10.16 -1.87
N PRO A 116 -21.47 -10.03 -2.77
CA PRO A 116 -22.84 -10.36 -2.45
C PRO A 116 -23.00 -11.82 -2.02
N PRO A 117 -24.00 -12.16 -1.20
CA PRO A 117 -24.24 -13.54 -0.78
C PRO A 117 -24.38 -14.51 -1.96
N GLY A 118 -23.56 -15.56 -1.96
CA GLY A 118 -23.58 -16.60 -3.00
C GLY A 118 -22.75 -16.28 -4.25
N GLU A 119 -22.11 -15.11 -4.32
CA GLU A 119 -21.26 -14.72 -5.44
C GLU A 119 -19.78 -14.66 -5.00
N ILE A 120 -18.90 -14.95 -5.96
CA ILE A 120 -17.44 -14.80 -5.80
C ILE A 120 -16.94 -14.04 -7.01
N PHE A 121 -16.30 -12.90 -6.75
CA PHE A 121 -15.64 -12.10 -7.77
C PHE A 121 -14.13 -12.36 -7.77
N ARG A 122 -13.45 -11.87 -8.82
CA ARG A 122 -12.00 -12.09 -8.98
C ARG A 122 -11.14 -11.19 -8.13
N TRP A 123 -11.67 -10.06 -7.63
CA TRP A 123 -10.91 -9.06 -6.89
C TRP A 123 -10.84 -9.36 -5.38
N GLU A 124 -9.84 -8.79 -4.72
CA GLU A 124 -9.66 -8.88 -3.28
C GLU A 124 -10.72 -8.07 -2.52
N THR A 125 -11.38 -8.67 -1.53
CA THR A 125 -12.34 -7.95 -0.68
C THR A 125 -11.65 -7.05 0.35
N VAL A 126 -12.37 -6.04 0.87
CA VAL A 126 -11.91 -5.24 2.02
C VAL A 126 -11.64 -6.14 3.23
N SER A 127 -12.48 -7.15 3.45
CA SER A 127 -12.29 -8.12 4.53
C SER A 127 -10.97 -8.88 4.40
N HIS A 128 -10.58 -9.32 3.20
CA HIS A 128 -9.29 -9.96 2.94
C HIS A 128 -8.13 -9.00 3.18
N MET A 129 -8.19 -7.77 2.64
CA MET A 129 -7.17 -6.75 2.91
C MET A 129 -6.99 -6.50 4.41
N ARG A 130 -8.08 -6.38 5.17
CA ARG A 130 -8.02 -6.19 6.63
C ARG A 130 -7.27 -7.31 7.33
N VAL A 131 -7.54 -8.57 6.96
CA VAL A 131 -6.88 -9.73 7.58
C VAL A 131 -5.37 -9.67 7.37
N ARG A 132 -4.91 -9.48 6.11
CA ARG A 132 -3.46 -9.45 5.84
C ARG A 132 -2.77 -8.22 6.43
N MET A 133 -3.37 -7.05 6.31
CA MET A 133 -2.81 -5.81 6.85
C MET A 133 -2.70 -5.84 8.38
N ARG A 134 -3.69 -6.41 9.06
CA ARG A 134 -3.63 -6.61 10.52
C ARG A 134 -2.59 -7.62 10.93
N ARG A 135 -2.37 -8.69 10.16
CA ARG A 135 -1.29 -9.65 10.41
C ARG A 135 0.06 -8.96 10.43
N VAL A 136 0.33 -8.05 9.49
CA VAL A 136 1.54 -7.23 9.50
C VAL A 136 1.56 -6.28 10.68
N ALA A 137 0.49 -5.53 10.91
CA ALA A 137 0.41 -4.59 12.03
C ALA A 137 0.67 -5.28 13.38
N ASP A 138 0.05 -6.45 13.62
CA ASP A 138 0.26 -7.25 14.84
C ASP A 138 1.71 -7.73 14.99
N LYS A 139 2.37 -8.14 13.90
CA LYS A 139 3.77 -8.57 13.88
C LYS A 139 4.72 -7.46 14.34
N TYR A 140 4.42 -6.22 13.94
CA TYR A 140 5.26 -5.05 14.21
C TYR A 140 4.78 -4.20 15.39
N ALA A 141 3.64 -4.51 16.01
CA ALA A 141 3.12 -3.80 17.19
C ALA A 141 4.00 -3.91 18.45
N LYS A 142 5.03 -4.77 18.42
CA LYS A 142 6.06 -4.85 19.45
C LYS A 142 7.02 -3.65 19.48
N TYR A 143 7.08 -2.86 18.42
CA TYR A 143 7.84 -1.63 18.32
C TYR A 143 6.97 -0.44 18.67
N ASP A 144 7.54 0.58 19.30
CA ASP A 144 6.79 1.82 19.59
C ASP A 144 6.41 2.57 18.31
N LYS A 145 7.36 2.73 17.38
CA LYS A 145 7.17 3.43 16.11
C LYS A 145 7.75 2.66 14.93
N VAL A 146 6.97 2.54 13.84
CA VAL A 146 7.38 1.84 12.60
C VAL A 146 6.90 2.63 11.40
N ILE A 147 7.72 2.69 10.36
CA ILE A 147 7.33 3.22 9.06
C ILE A 147 6.83 2.06 8.20
N PHE A 148 5.58 2.15 7.73
CA PHE A 148 5.05 1.26 6.69
C PHE A 148 5.05 2.00 5.36
N VAL A 149 5.72 1.44 4.36
CA VAL A 149 5.71 1.95 2.99
C VAL A 149 4.86 1.02 2.12
N GLY A 150 3.81 1.57 1.52
CA GLY A 150 2.85 0.76 0.78
C GLY A 150 1.90 1.59 -0.09
N HIS A 151 0.62 1.29 -0.02
CA HIS A 151 -0.35 1.66 -1.02
C HIS A 151 -1.65 2.21 -0.41
N GLY A 152 -2.36 3.02 -1.20
CA GLY A 152 -3.52 3.76 -0.70
C GLY A 152 -4.69 2.87 -0.32
N MET A 153 -5.08 1.89 -1.15
CA MET A 153 -6.22 1.03 -0.86
C MET A 153 -5.93 0.08 0.31
N ALA A 154 -4.72 -0.49 0.35
CA ALA A 154 -4.30 -1.35 1.45
C ALA A 154 -4.32 -0.61 2.80
N PHE A 155 -3.78 0.60 2.88
CA PHE A 155 -3.74 1.37 4.13
C PHE A 155 -5.13 1.80 4.63
N ARG A 156 -6.09 2.07 3.72
CA ARG A 156 -7.49 2.34 4.08
C ARG A 156 -8.15 1.18 4.84
N SER A 157 -7.65 -0.05 4.68
CA SER A 157 -8.17 -1.20 5.42
C SER A 157 -7.69 -1.26 6.88
N LEU A 158 -6.63 -0.52 7.22
CA LEU A 158 -6.02 -0.48 8.55
C LEU A 158 -6.50 0.70 9.40
N THR A 159 -6.67 1.87 8.78
CA THR A 159 -7.17 3.09 9.40
C THR A 159 -8.00 3.89 8.41
N TYR A 160 -8.89 4.75 8.90
CA TYR A 160 -9.68 5.61 8.01
C TYR A 160 -8.80 6.62 7.31
N ILE A 161 -8.81 6.57 5.99
CA ILE A 161 -8.12 7.50 5.09
C ILE A 161 -9.07 7.80 3.93
N GLU A 162 -9.53 9.03 3.80
CA GLU A 162 -10.42 9.41 2.70
C GLU A 162 -9.66 9.37 1.38
N LYS A 163 -8.52 10.05 1.30
CA LYS A 163 -7.62 10.11 0.15
C LYS A 163 -6.19 10.18 0.63
N MET A 164 -5.27 9.58 -0.10
CA MET A 164 -3.85 9.62 0.20
C MET A 164 -3.05 9.95 -1.05
N SER A 165 -2.33 11.05 -1.05
CA SER A 165 -1.46 11.50 -2.15
C SER A 165 -0.18 10.65 -2.24
N PRO A 166 0.51 10.62 -3.39
CA PRO A 166 1.85 10.04 -3.46
C PRO A 166 2.80 10.64 -2.42
N ALA A 167 3.60 9.80 -1.79
CA ALA A 167 4.56 10.14 -0.72
C ALA A 167 3.96 10.79 0.54
N GLU A 168 2.64 10.82 0.70
CA GLU A 168 1.98 11.33 1.90
C GLU A 168 2.21 10.41 3.10
N ILE A 169 2.34 11.03 4.29
CA ILE A 169 2.42 10.35 5.58
C ILE A 169 1.08 10.46 6.29
N VAL A 170 0.50 9.32 6.64
CA VAL A 170 -0.66 9.25 7.53
C VAL A 170 -0.24 8.54 8.82
N GLU A 171 -0.58 9.12 9.96
CA GLU A 171 -0.31 8.53 11.28
C GLU A 171 -1.43 7.57 11.67
N CYS A 172 -1.07 6.38 12.12
CA CYS A 172 -2.00 5.37 12.58
C CYS A 172 -1.58 4.89 13.97
N ILE A 173 -2.41 5.15 14.96
CA ILE A 173 -2.26 4.53 16.28
C ILE A 173 -2.95 3.18 16.23
N TYR A 174 -2.19 2.13 16.46
CA TYR A 174 -2.67 0.76 16.33
C TYR A 174 -2.66 0.03 17.66
N GLU A 175 -3.75 -0.66 17.93
CA GLU A 175 -3.87 -1.59 19.05
C GLU A 175 -4.36 -2.96 18.55
N LYS A 176 -3.70 -4.02 18.98
CA LYS A 176 -4.09 -5.38 18.60
C LYS A 176 -5.52 -5.66 19.07
N GLY A 177 -6.35 -6.17 18.15
CA GLY A 177 -7.76 -6.46 18.43
C GLY A 177 -8.70 -5.24 18.33
N GLN A 178 -8.20 -4.06 17.93
CA GLN A 178 -9.06 -2.90 17.71
C GLN A 178 -10.15 -3.19 16.67
N PRO A 179 -11.33 -2.53 16.74
CA PRO A 179 -12.40 -2.71 15.76
C PRO A 179 -11.94 -2.26 14.36
N ASN A 180 -12.66 -2.73 13.32
CA ASN A 180 -12.42 -2.27 11.96
C ASN A 180 -12.82 -0.79 11.83
N CYS A 181 -11.95 -0.02 11.16
CA CYS A 181 -12.32 1.33 10.73
C CYS A 181 -13.31 1.28 9.54
N GLU A 182 -13.99 2.39 9.30
CA GLU A 182 -14.72 2.60 8.05
C GLU A 182 -13.72 2.58 6.87
N TYR A 183 -14.11 1.96 5.74
CA TYR A 183 -13.32 1.94 4.52
C TYR A 183 -13.82 3.00 3.55
N SER A 184 -12.93 3.90 3.10
CA SER A 184 -13.26 4.91 2.10
C SER A 184 -13.14 4.35 0.68
N PHE A 185 -14.15 4.60 -0.14
CA PHE A 185 -14.24 4.22 -1.57
C PHE A 185 -14.01 5.41 -2.52
N THR A 186 -13.50 6.52 -2.00
CA THR A 186 -13.21 7.74 -2.78
C THR A 186 -11.87 7.63 -3.52
#